data_441f095d423e348912a99562dd6a588a
#
_entry.id   441f095d423e348912a99562dd6a588a
#
_cell.length_a   1.000
_cell.length_b   1.000
_cell.length_c   1.000
_cell.angle_alpha   90.00
_cell.angle_beta   90.00
_cell.angle_gamma   90.00
#
_symmetry.space_group_name_H-M   'P 1'
#
loop_
_entity.id
_entity.type
_entity.pdbx_description
1 polymer ?
#
loop_
_entity_poly.entity_id
_entity_poly.type
_entity_poly.pdbx_seq_one_letter_code
_entity_poly.pdbx_strand_id
1 'polypeptide(L)'
;LGTAVNIQSMVFGNMGDTSGTGVAFTRDPGTGENKLLGEYLINAQGEDVVAGIRTPQPIDTLKEVMPEIYKQFIDTVKTLEHHYKDMQDVEFTIENGRLFFLQTRNGKRTAASAINVAVDLVEEGLITKEEAIMRIEPKQLDQLLHPKFEDKALKEATILTKGLPASPGAG
;
A
#
# COMPACT_ATOMS: atom_id res chain seq x y z
N LEU A 1 -2.93 16.07 24.12
CA LEU A 1 -1.94 15.53 23.22
C LEU A 1 -1.58 16.59 22.19
N GLY A 2 -0.28 16.84 21.97
CA GLY A 2 0.23 17.82 21.03
C GLY A 2 0.72 17.20 19.73
N THR A 3 1.31 18.02 18.86
CA THR A 3 1.94 17.57 17.61
C THR A 3 3.28 16.92 17.93
N ALA A 4 3.51 15.73 17.38
CA ALA A 4 4.81 15.07 17.40
C ALA A 4 5.64 15.50 16.20
N VAL A 5 6.94 15.67 16.38
CA VAL A 5 7.89 16.04 15.33
C VAL A 5 9.05 15.07 15.35
N ASN A 6 9.37 14.48 14.19
CA ASN A 6 10.54 13.66 13.97
C ASN A 6 11.63 14.48 13.27
N ILE A 7 12.85 14.40 13.77
CA ILE A 7 14.04 14.98 13.12
C ILE A 7 14.90 13.82 12.68
N GLN A 8 15.12 13.69 11.38
CA GLN A 8 15.88 12.58 10.78
C GLN A 8 16.81 13.11 9.68
N SER A 9 17.86 12.35 9.37
CA SER A 9 18.72 12.65 8.23
C SER A 9 17.95 12.56 6.93
N MET A 10 18.21 13.47 6.01
CA MET A 10 17.67 13.36 4.65
C MET A 10 18.35 12.21 3.91
N VAL A 11 17.58 11.55 3.06
CA VAL A 11 18.03 10.52 2.12
C VAL A 11 17.56 10.88 0.71
N PHE A 12 18.34 10.52 -0.30
CA PHE A 12 18.16 10.99 -1.65
C PHE A 12 18.00 9.82 -2.63
N GLY A 13 16.80 9.69 -3.22
CA GLY A 13 16.48 8.67 -4.22
C GLY A 13 16.99 9.00 -5.62
N ASN A 14 17.55 10.18 -5.83
CA ASN A 14 18.05 10.67 -7.13
C ASN A 14 19.58 10.66 -7.26
N MET A 15 20.25 9.70 -6.60
CA MET A 15 21.71 9.55 -6.60
C MET A 15 22.19 8.52 -7.64
N GLY A 16 21.44 8.35 -8.75
CA GLY A 16 21.79 7.44 -9.84
C GLY A 16 20.98 6.14 -9.83
N ASP A 17 21.41 5.17 -10.65
CA ASP A 17 20.63 3.95 -10.96
C ASP A 17 20.53 2.95 -9.77
N THR A 18 21.33 3.14 -8.72
CA THR A 18 21.24 2.37 -7.47
C THR A 18 20.41 3.06 -6.40
N SER A 19 19.71 4.13 -6.78
CA SER A 19 18.84 4.93 -5.92
C SER A 19 17.44 5.00 -6.49
N GLY A 20 16.47 5.27 -5.65
CA GLY A 20 15.08 5.38 -6.04
C GLY A 20 14.18 5.74 -4.87
N THR A 21 12.91 5.91 -5.14
CA THR A 21 11.90 6.18 -4.12
C THR A 21 10.59 5.54 -4.51
N GLY A 22 9.71 5.29 -3.54
CA GLY A 22 8.42 4.68 -3.80
C GLY A 22 7.49 4.68 -2.62
N VAL A 23 6.30 4.18 -2.88
CA VAL A 23 5.21 4.01 -1.92
C VAL A 23 4.64 2.61 -2.05
N ALA A 24 4.19 2.02 -0.95
CA ALA A 24 3.55 0.71 -1.02
C ALA A 24 2.56 0.49 0.14
N PHE A 25 1.55 -0.33 -0.15
CA PHE A 25 0.65 -0.90 0.84
C PHE A 25 1.05 -2.36 1.09
N THR A 26 1.05 -2.78 2.34
CA THR A 26 1.37 -4.17 2.71
C THR A 26 0.31 -5.17 2.24
N ARG A 27 -0.93 -4.69 2.03
CA ARG A 27 -2.07 -5.42 1.43
C ARG A 27 -2.78 -4.53 0.43
N ASP A 28 -3.55 -5.12 -0.48
CA ASP A 28 -4.36 -4.37 -1.44
C ASP A 28 -5.41 -3.50 -0.71
N PRO A 29 -5.33 -2.16 -0.79
CA PRO A 29 -6.27 -1.27 -0.11
C PRO A 29 -7.69 -1.30 -0.70
N GLY A 30 -7.85 -1.81 -1.91
CA GLY A 30 -9.16 -1.95 -2.57
C GLY A 30 -9.88 -3.23 -2.16
N THR A 31 -9.17 -4.35 -2.10
CA THR A 31 -9.75 -5.69 -1.87
C THR A 31 -9.44 -6.26 -0.50
N GLY A 32 -8.35 -5.87 0.14
CA GLY A 32 -7.84 -6.46 1.38
C GLY A 32 -6.97 -7.69 1.17
N GLU A 33 -6.78 -8.14 -0.08
CA GLU A 33 -5.93 -9.29 -0.39
C GLU A 33 -4.53 -9.10 0.20
N ASN A 34 -3.98 -10.14 0.83
CA ASN A 34 -2.62 -10.14 1.38
C ASN A 34 -1.58 -10.17 0.25
N LYS A 35 -1.55 -9.08 -0.50
CA LYS A 35 -0.67 -8.85 -1.63
C LYS A 35 -0.09 -7.45 -1.55
N LEU A 36 1.23 -7.37 -1.57
CA LEU A 36 1.94 -6.11 -1.63
C LEU A 36 1.53 -5.34 -2.90
N LEU A 37 1.08 -4.11 -2.72
CA LEU A 37 0.72 -3.21 -3.81
C LEU A 37 1.50 -1.92 -3.66
N GLY A 38 2.23 -1.52 -4.67
CA GLY A 38 3.03 -0.31 -4.62
C GLY A 38 3.75 -0.03 -5.92
N GLU A 39 4.41 1.10 -5.92
CA GLU A 39 5.14 1.58 -7.09
C GLU A 39 6.41 2.33 -6.68
N TYR A 40 7.39 2.34 -7.57
CA TYR A 40 8.66 3.01 -7.35
C TYR A 40 9.21 3.63 -8.64
N LEU A 41 10.13 4.57 -8.46
CA LEU A 41 10.93 5.15 -9.53
C LEU A 41 12.41 5.06 -9.18
N ILE A 42 13.23 4.63 -10.15
CA ILE A 42 14.68 4.68 -10.04
C ILE A 42 15.16 6.10 -10.35
N ASN A 43 16.21 6.51 -9.64
CA ASN A 43 16.83 7.82 -9.78
C ASN A 43 15.79 8.95 -9.71
N ALA A 44 15.05 9.01 -8.61
CA ALA A 44 13.91 9.91 -8.42
C ALA A 44 13.74 10.29 -6.94
N GLN A 45 13.08 11.40 -6.71
CA GLN A 45 12.59 11.82 -5.40
C GLN A 45 11.09 11.58 -5.26
N GLY A 46 10.54 11.69 -4.04
CA GLY A 46 9.13 11.44 -3.75
C GLY A 46 8.18 12.29 -4.62
N GLU A 47 8.56 13.52 -4.91
CA GLU A 47 7.80 14.43 -5.79
C GLU A 47 7.63 13.88 -7.21
N ASP A 48 8.63 13.18 -7.73
CA ASP A 48 8.59 12.60 -9.07
C ASP A 48 7.55 11.47 -9.19
N VAL A 49 7.31 10.72 -8.11
CA VAL A 49 6.32 9.64 -8.06
C VAL A 49 4.91 10.21 -8.18
N VAL A 50 4.63 11.34 -7.52
CA VAL A 50 3.29 11.94 -7.47
C VAL A 50 3.04 12.93 -8.59
N ALA A 51 4.08 13.49 -9.20
CA ALA A 51 3.96 14.49 -10.27
C ALA A 51 3.46 13.91 -11.61
N GLY A 52 3.51 12.59 -11.79
CA GLY A 52 3.04 11.93 -13.01
C GLY A 52 3.89 12.22 -14.28
N ILE A 53 5.07 12.79 -14.11
CA ILE A 53 5.99 13.10 -15.24
C ILE A 53 6.65 11.83 -15.76
N ARG A 54 6.95 10.89 -14.86
CA ARG A 54 7.52 9.58 -15.16
C ARG A 54 6.53 8.50 -14.75
N THR A 55 6.45 7.42 -15.51
CA THR A 55 5.61 6.27 -15.15
C THR A 55 6.31 5.41 -14.11
N PRO A 56 5.76 5.30 -12.89
CA PRO A 56 6.32 4.44 -11.87
C PRO A 56 6.26 2.96 -12.27
N GLN A 57 7.18 2.16 -11.72
CA GLN A 57 7.23 0.71 -11.91
C GLN A 57 6.49 0.03 -10.75
N PRO A 58 5.77 -1.09 -11.01
CA PRO A 58 5.19 -1.89 -9.95
C PRO A 58 6.27 -2.39 -8.97
N ILE A 59 5.98 -2.36 -7.66
CA ILE A 59 6.94 -2.71 -6.61
C ILE A 59 7.52 -4.12 -6.74
N ASP A 60 6.76 -5.07 -7.27
CA ASP A 60 7.19 -6.45 -7.45
C ASP A 60 8.29 -6.60 -8.52
N THR A 61 8.42 -5.65 -9.45
CA THR A 61 9.54 -5.62 -10.42
C THR A 61 10.87 -5.24 -9.79
N LEU A 62 10.86 -4.65 -8.58
CA LEU A 62 12.08 -4.32 -7.84
C LEU A 62 12.93 -5.56 -7.51
N LYS A 63 12.30 -6.74 -7.43
CA LYS A 63 13.00 -8.02 -7.24
C LYS A 63 13.98 -8.35 -8.38
N GLU A 64 13.73 -7.84 -9.59
CA GLU A 64 14.58 -8.07 -10.76
C GLU A 64 15.70 -7.03 -10.84
N VAL A 65 15.41 -5.80 -10.42
CA VAL A 65 16.36 -4.67 -10.50
C VAL A 65 17.29 -4.63 -9.28
N MET A 66 16.74 -4.83 -8.08
CA MET A 66 17.48 -4.77 -6.80
C MET A 66 17.00 -5.88 -5.85
N PRO A 67 17.36 -7.15 -6.08
CA PRO A 67 16.81 -8.30 -5.34
C PRO A 67 17.06 -8.24 -3.83
N GLU A 68 18.25 -7.80 -3.41
CA GLU A 68 18.58 -7.69 -1.98
C GLU A 68 17.77 -6.60 -1.28
N ILE A 69 17.54 -5.48 -1.94
CA ILE A 69 16.68 -4.40 -1.45
C ILE A 69 15.24 -4.86 -1.37
N TYR A 70 14.76 -5.56 -2.41
CA TYR A 70 13.40 -6.10 -2.40
C TYR A 70 13.19 -7.08 -1.24
N LYS A 71 14.16 -7.95 -0.97
CA LYS A 71 14.09 -8.88 0.17
C LYS A 71 14.02 -8.12 1.51
N GLN A 72 14.91 -7.14 1.72
CA GLN A 72 14.89 -6.31 2.92
C GLN A 72 13.56 -5.55 3.07
N PHE A 73 13.02 -5.07 1.94
CA PHE A 73 11.74 -4.39 1.91
C PHE A 73 10.61 -5.32 2.39
N ILE A 74 10.51 -6.53 1.83
CA ILE A 74 9.49 -7.53 2.22
C ILE A 74 9.59 -7.88 3.71
N ASP A 75 10.79 -8.12 4.22
CA ASP A 75 10.99 -8.46 5.63
C ASP A 75 10.58 -7.30 6.56
N THR A 76 10.86 -6.08 6.14
CA THR A 76 10.50 -4.89 6.93
C THR A 76 9.00 -4.62 6.92
N VAL A 77 8.32 -4.69 5.77
CA VAL A 77 6.87 -4.43 5.72
C VAL A 77 6.07 -5.49 6.48
N LYS A 78 6.52 -6.75 6.49
CA LYS A 78 5.95 -7.78 7.36
C LYS A 78 6.14 -7.46 8.84
N THR A 79 7.33 -6.99 9.22
CA THR A 79 7.61 -6.58 10.60
C THR A 79 6.71 -5.42 11.03
N LEU A 80 6.52 -4.43 10.15
CA LEU A 80 5.64 -3.29 10.42
C LEU A 80 4.18 -3.73 10.57
N GLU A 81 3.66 -4.56 9.67
CA GLU A 81 2.29 -5.06 9.75
C GLU A 81 2.05 -5.86 11.05
N HIS A 82 2.98 -6.74 11.42
CA HIS A 82 2.92 -7.47 12.68
C HIS A 82 2.99 -6.56 13.91
N HIS A 83 3.85 -5.53 13.88
CA HIS A 83 4.01 -4.60 14.98
C HIS A 83 2.76 -3.75 15.21
N TYR A 84 2.22 -3.18 14.14
CA TYR A 84 1.02 -2.35 14.20
C TYR A 84 -0.28 -3.16 14.21
N LYS A 85 -0.19 -4.47 13.93
CA LYS A 85 -1.33 -5.39 13.82
C LYS A 85 -2.37 -4.89 12.82
N ASP A 86 -1.93 -4.23 11.77
CA ASP A 86 -2.79 -3.66 10.72
C ASP A 86 -2.00 -3.44 9.43
N MET A 87 -2.71 -3.46 8.29
CA MET A 87 -2.07 -3.13 7.02
C MET A 87 -1.47 -1.72 7.05
N GLN A 88 -0.30 -1.60 6.47
CA GLN A 88 0.47 -0.36 6.47
C GLN A 88 0.58 0.24 5.07
N ASP A 89 0.59 1.55 5.03
CA ASP A 89 0.99 2.40 3.91
C ASP A 89 2.38 2.96 4.25
N VAL A 90 3.36 2.66 3.41
CA VAL A 90 4.76 2.99 3.66
C VAL A 90 5.35 3.84 2.54
N GLU A 91 6.18 4.78 2.93
CA GLU A 91 7.01 5.57 2.03
C GLU A 91 8.47 5.16 2.24
N PHE A 92 9.20 4.93 1.17
CA PHE A 92 10.58 4.49 1.23
C PHE A 92 11.47 5.16 0.20
N THR A 93 12.76 5.20 0.49
CA THR A 93 13.80 5.68 -0.42
C THR A 93 14.96 4.70 -0.40
N ILE A 94 15.56 4.49 -1.56
CA ILE A 94 16.79 3.75 -1.74
C ILE A 94 17.86 4.77 -2.09
N GLU A 95 18.90 4.87 -1.30
CA GLU A 95 20.06 5.72 -1.56
C GLU A 95 21.32 4.87 -1.71
N ASN A 96 21.92 4.87 -2.89
CA ASN A 96 23.13 4.12 -3.18
C ASN A 96 23.07 2.65 -2.71
N GLY A 97 21.98 1.95 -3.04
CA GLY A 97 21.77 0.55 -2.68
C GLY A 97 21.45 0.30 -1.19
N ARG A 98 21.03 1.32 -0.45
CA ARG A 98 20.57 1.20 0.94
C ARG A 98 19.11 1.60 1.05
N LEU A 99 18.30 0.76 1.71
CA LEU A 99 16.88 1.00 1.91
C LEU A 99 16.64 1.82 3.18
N PHE A 100 15.75 2.81 3.06
CA PHE A 100 15.29 3.65 4.16
C PHE A 100 13.76 3.76 4.11
N PHE A 101 13.10 3.51 5.23
CA PHE A 101 11.68 3.80 5.40
C PHE A 101 11.54 5.21 5.95
N LEU A 102 10.76 6.03 5.26
CA LEU A 102 10.57 7.44 5.61
C LEU A 102 9.35 7.62 6.50
N GLN A 103 8.28 6.89 6.20
CA GLN A 103 7.01 6.96 6.90
C GLN A 103 6.29 5.63 6.84
N THR A 104 5.57 5.32 7.91
CA THR A 104 4.56 4.26 7.96
C THR A 104 3.30 4.80 8.62
N ARG A 105 2.15 4.37 8.11
CA ARG A 105 0.83 4.70 8.67
C ARG A 105 -0.15 3.58 8.38
N ASN A 106 -1.25 3.53 9.14
CA ASN A 106 -2.33 2.60 8.83
C ASN A 106 -2.89 2.91 7.44
N GLY A 107 -2.96 1.91 6.58
CA GLY A 107 -3.39 2.05 5.19
C GLY A 107 -4.85 2.50 5.10
N LYS A 108 -5.10 3.59 4.38
CA LYS A 108 -6.45 3.95 3.97
C LYS A 108 -6.97 2.89 3.00
N ARG A 109 -8.22 2.47 3.18
CA ARG A 109 -8.77 1.32 2.47
C ARG A 109 -10.27 1.45 2.25
N THR A 110 -10.82 0.69 1.31
CA THR A 110 -12.27 0.56 1.11
C THR A 110 -12.92 -0.18 2.27
N ALA A 111 -14.25 -0.08 2.39
CA ALA A 111 -15.02 -0.81 3.38
C ALA A 111 -14.86 -2.34 3.23
N ALA A 112 -14.86 -2.84 1.99
CA ALA A 112 -14.64 -4.26 1.71
C ALA A 112 -13.25 -4.72 2.17
N SER A 113 -12.22 -3.96 1.83
CA SER A 113 -10.85 -4.23 2.26
C SER A 113 -10.72 -4.21 3.78
N ALA A 114 -11.35 -3.25 4.47
CA ALA A 114 -11.30 -3.17 5.93
C ALA A 114 -11.84 -4.44 6.61
N ILE A 115 -12.93 -5.02 6.08
CA ILE A 115 -13.50 -6.26 6.61
C ILE A 115 -12.58 -7.44 6.31
N ASN A 116 -12.12 -7.59 5.06
CA ASN A 116 -11.26 -8.69 4.66
C ASN A 116 -9.96 -8.70 5.48
N VAL A 117 -9.30 -7.53 5.59
CA VAL A 117 -8.09 -7.39 6.41
C VAL A 117 -8.35 -7.75 7.88
N ALA A 118 -9.48 -7.31 8.46
CA ALA A 118 -9.80 -7.63 9.84
C ALA A 118 -10.02 -9.14 10.06
N VAL A 119 -10.68 -9.83 9.12
CA VAL A 119 -10.85 -11.29 9.14
C VAL A 119 -9.51 -12.00 9.04
N ASP A 120 -8.69 -11.65 8.05
CA ASP A 120 -7.38 -12.25 7.85
C ASP A 120 -6.47 -12.07 9.07
N LEU A 121 -6.44 -10.87 9.68
CA LEU A 121 -5.63 -10.63 10.88
C LEU A 121 -6.09 -11.46 12.09
N VAL A 122 -7.38 -11.80 12.19
CA VAL A 122 -7.88 -12.77 13.20
C VAL A 122 -7.41 -14.17 12.87
N GLU A 123 -7.50 -14.60 11.60
CA GLU A 123 -7.08 -15.94 11.17
C GLU A 123 -5.56 -16.11 11.32
N GLU A 124 -4.78 -15.06 11.08
CA GLU A 124 -3.34 -15.00 11.31
C GLU A 124 -2.97 -14.93 12.80
N GLY A 125 -3.96 -14.77 13.71
CA GLY A 125 -3.75 -14.70 15.16
C GLY A 125 -3.12 -13.39 15.65
N LEU A 126 -3.15 -12.34 14.85
CA LEU A 126 -2.59 -11.03 15.17
C LEU A 126 -3.53 -10.19 16.05
N ILE A 127 -4.84 -10.36 15.89
CA ILE A 127 -5.88 -9.66 16.66
C ILE A 127 -6.97 -10.64 17.09
N THR A 128 -7.76 -10.25 18.09
CA THR A 128 -8.95 -11.01 18.50
C THR A 128 -10.16 -10.67 17.64
N LYS A 129 -11.22 -11.50 17.70
CA LYS A 129 -12.49 -11.24 17.02
C LYS A 129 -13.15 -9.94 17.50
N GLU A 130 -13.05 -9.67 18.79
CA GLU A 130 -13.56 -8.46 19.43
C GLU A 130 -12.82 -7.22 18.91
N GLU A 131 -11.49 -7.29 18.83
CA GLU A 131 -10.67 -6.22 18.24
C GLU A 131 -11.01 -5.98 16.75
N ALA A 132 -11.23 -7.04 15.98
CA ALA A 132 -11.63 -6.94 14.58
C ALA A 132 -12.97 -6.20 14.44
N ILE A 133 -13.98 -6.56 15.24
CA ILE A 133 -15.29 -5.90 15.23
C ILE A 133 -15.17 -4.42 15.60
N MET A 134 -14.36 -4.08 16.61
CA MET A 134 -14.16 -2.71 17.06
C MET A 134 -13.42 -1.81 16.05
N ARG A 135 -12.74 -2.39 15.06
CA ARG A 135 -12.04 -1.66 13.99
C ARG A 135 -12.93 -1.26 12.83
N ILE A 136 -14.09 -1.92 12.69
CA ILE A 136 -15.03 -1.64 11.60
C ILE A 136 -15.99 -0.54 12.03
N GLU A 137 -15.92 0.60 11.36
CA GLU A 137 -16.88 1.68 11.58
C GLU A 137 -18.24 1.30 11.00
N PRO A 138 -19.37 1.47 11.75
CA PRO A 138 -20.69 1.13 11.25
C PRO A 138 -21.05 1.80 9.91
N LYS A 139 -20.60 3.03 9.68
CA LYS A 139 -20.80 3.74 8.41
C LYS A 139 -20.13 3.07 7.20
N GLN A 140 -19.06 2.29 7.43
CA GLN A 140 -18.42 1.55 6.35
C GLN A 140 -19.31 0.40 5.85
N LEU A 141 -20.16 -0.17 6.72
CA LEU A 141 -21.08 -1.22 6.35
C LEU A 141 -22.15 -0.71 5.35
N ASP A 142 -22.58 0.53 5.49
CA ASP A 142 -23.54 1.14 4.56
C ASP A 142 -22.98 1.18 3.14
N GLN A 143 -21.68 1.39 2.99
CA GLN A 143 -21.04 1.39 1.67
C GLN A 143 -21.10 0.03 0.97
N LEU A 144 -21.16 -1.06 1.71
CA LEU A 144 -21.30 -2.41 1.15
C LEU A 144 -22.70 -2.71 0.63
N LEU A 145 -23.69 -1.95 1.08
CA LEU A 145 -25.08 -2.07 0.65
C LEU A 145 -25.36 -1.28 -0.64
N HIS A 146 -24.40 -0.45 -1.09
CA HIS A 146 -24.56 0.24 -2.35
C HIS A 146 -24.50 -0.73 -3.54
N PRO A 147 -25.26 -0.45 -4.62
CA PRO A 147 -25.23 -1.25 -5.84
C PRO A 147 -23.80 -1.43 -6.37
N LYS A 148 -23.48 -2.65 -6.77
CA LYS A 148 -22.23 -3.01 -7.44
C LYS A 148 -22.57 -3.69 -8.76
N PHE A 149 -21.66 -3.56 -9.72
CA PHE A 149 -21.77 -4.38 -10.92
C PHE A 149 -21.57 -5.86 -10.57
N GLU A 150 -22.37 -6.72 -11.21
CA GLU A 150 -22.19 -8.17 -11.09
C GLU A 150 -20.84 -8.57 -11.72
N ASP A 151 -20.05 -9.39 -11.01
CA ASP A 151 -18.72 -9.83 -11.46
C ASP A 151 -18.75 -10.49 -12.85
N LYS A 152 -19.83 -11.23 -13.15
CA LYS A 152 -20.01 -11.84 -14.46
C LYS A 152 -20.20 -10.80 -15.55
N ALA A 153 -21.03 -9.79 -15.30
CA ALA A 153 -21.26 -8.69 -16.23
C ALA A 153 -19.97 -7.89 -16.49
N LEU A 154 -19.17 -7.66 -15.46
CA LEU A 154 -17.87 -7.00 -15.62
C LEU A 154 -16.87 -7.80 -16.47
N LYS A 155 -16.86 -9.14 -16.31
CA LYS A 155 -15.97 -10.02 -17.11
C LYS A 155 -16.39 -10.11 -18.58
N GLU A 156 -17.67 -10.00 -18.85
CA GLU A 156 -18.26 -10.06 -20.20
C GLU A 156 -18.30 -8.69 -20.90
N ALA A 157 -18.09 -7.59 -20.14
CA ALA A 157 -18.12 -6.24 -20.67
C ALA A 157 -16.92 -5.94 -21.59
N THR A 158 -17.18 -5.18 -22.65
CA THR A 158 -16.12 -4.68 -23.52
C THR A 158 -15.33 -3.59 -22.80
N ILE A 159 -14.02 -3.80 -22.61
CA ILE A 159 -13.14 -2.79 -22.02
C ILE A 159 -12.88 -1.71 -23.06
N LEU A 160 -13.39 -0.51 -22.86
CA LEU A 160 -13.19 0.64 -23.73
C LEU A 160 -11.84 1.32 -23.45
N THR A 161 -11.46 1.43 -22.21
CA THR A 161 -10.20 2.06 -21.77
C THR A 161 -9.80 1.57 -20.38
N LYS A 162 -8.56 1.83 -20.00
CA LYS A 162 -8.04 1.59 -18.64
C LYS A 162 -7.45 2.87 -18.09
N GLY A 163 -7.67 3.12 -16.80
CA GLY A 163 -7.11 4.25 -16.06
C GLY A 163 -6.71 3.86 -14.65
N LEU A 164 -6.01 4.74 -13.96
CA LEU A 164 -5.70 4.56 -12.56
C LEU A 164 -6.94 4.89 -11.71
N PRO A 165 -7.27 4.07 -10.69
CA PRO A 165 -8.40 4.32 -9.83
C PRO A 165 -8.11 5.54 -8.93
N ALA A 166 -8.89 6.61 -9.09
CA ALA A 166 -8.76 7.82 -8.27
C ALA A 166 -9.72 7.82 -7.07
N SER A 167 -10.79 7.04 -7.15
CA SER A 167 -11.83 6.98 -6.11
C SER A 167 -12.53 5.62 -6.18
N PRO A 168 -12.95 5.03 -5.05
CA PRO A 168 -13.73 3.81 -5.06
C PRO A 168 -15.14 4.07 -5.58
N GLY A 169 -15.68 3.08 -6.30
CA GLY A 169 -17.06 3.10 -6.81
C GLY A 169 -17.16 2.82 -8.29
N ALA A 170 -18.38 2.59 -8.75
CA ALA A 170 -18.74 2.51 -10.14
C ALA A 170 -19.20 3.91 -10.59
N GLY A 171 -18.60 4.42 -11.66
CA GLY A 171 -18.95 5.68 -12.30
C GLY A 171 -19.66 5.43 -13.64
#